data_b52e74a8c46556456af555f765e82075
#
_entry.id   b52e74a8c46556456af555f765e82075
#
_cell.length_a   1.000
_cell.length_b   1.000
_cell.length_c   1.000
_cell.angle_alpha   90.00
_cell.angle_beta   90.00
_cell.angle_gamma   90.00
#
_symmetry.space_group_name_H-M   'P 1'
#
loop_
_entity.id
_entity.type
_entity.pdbx_description
1 polymer ?
#
loop_
_entity_poly.entity_id
_entity_poly.type
_entity_poly.pdbx_seq_one_letter_code
_entity_poly.pdbx_strand_id
1 'polypeptide(L)'
;MKTVPPEITIGKTVIKPGERQIVDIPVAPMYTHDNLSITVQVIRSKFPGPTLFISAAIHGDELNGVEIIRRLLQHKSLNKFHGTLLAIPIVNVYGFQSQTRYLPDGRDLNRSFPGSVKGSLTGKVAHTFVQEIVNKSTHGIDLHTGSRHRSNYPQIRADLDNPETRRMTEAFGVPLAIDAKIRDGSLRQCAADSGVPVILYEAGEALRFEEMYIRAGVKGIINVMRCIGMLPKSRSKKPLASPIISEKTSWVRAPVSGILRTLVPLGDNVTEGQTLALVADPLGTTEIAVIAPSD
;
A
#
# COMPACT_ATOMS: atom_id res chain seq x y z
N MET A 1 -0.59 -36.08 12.06
CA MET A 1 -0.54 -35.05 13.13
C MET A 1 -0.46 -33.69 12.48
N LYS A 2 -1.36 -32.72 12.77
CA LYS A 2 -1.22 -31.35 12.29
C LYS A 2 -0.09 -30.71 13.11
N THR A 3 1.03 -30.42 12.49
CA THR A 3 2.15 -29.73 13.14
C THR A 3 1.67 -28.36 13.60
N VAL A 4 1.84 -28.08 14.89
CA VAL A 4 1.57 -26.74 15.44
C VAL A 4 2.62 -25.80 14.85
N PRO A 5 2.23 -24.64 14.26
CA PRO A 5 3.22 -23.72 13.70
C PRO A 5 4.15 -23.18 14.81
N PRO A 6 5.43 -22.98 14.55
CA PRO A 6 6.38 -22.44 15.53
C PRO A 6 5.96 -21.04 15.99
N GLU A 7 6.37 -20.61 17.17
CA GLU A 7 6.14 -19.25 17.66
C GLU A 7 6.73 -18.20 16.71
N ILE A 8 6.16 -16.97 16.67
CA ILE A 8 6.72 -15.83 15.96
C ILE A 8 7.03 -14.72 16.98
N THR A 9 8.18 -14.10 16.82
CA THR A 9 8.58 -12.96 17.65
C THR A 9 8.53 -11.68 16.83
N ILE A 10 7.79 -10.68 17.31
CA ILE A 10 7.72 -9.32 16.73
C ILE A 10 8.19 -8.35 17.79
N GLY A 11 9.23 -7.55 17.50
CA GLY A 11 9.93 -6.77 18.52
C GLY A 11 10.45 -7.69 19.61
N LYS A 12 9.97 -7.49 20.84
CA LYS A 12 10.30 -8.34 22.01
C LYS A 12 9.18 -9.28 22.41
N THR A 13 8.09 -9.30 21.67
CA THR A 13 6.88 -10.06 22.03
C THR A 13 6.82 -11.37 21.26
N VAL A 14 6.68 -12.47 21.99
CA VAL A 14 6.46 -13.80 21.45
C VAL A 14 4.95 -14.03 21.30
N ILE A 15 4.49 -14.37 20.10
CA ILE A 15 3.09 -14.62 19.79
C ILE A 15 2.90 -16.10 19.47
N LYS A 16 2.04 -16.75 20.25
CA LYS A 16 1.72 -18.18 20.11
C LYS A 16 0.61 -18.41 19.08
N PRO A 17 0.50 -19.62 18.52
CA PRO A 17 -0.62 -19.98 17.67
C PRO A 17 -1.97 -19.79 18.36
N GLY A 18 -2.89 -19.09 17.69
CA GLY A 18 -4.22 -18.74 18.19
C GLY A 18 -4.31 -17.41 18.92
N GLU A 19 -3.21 -16.70 19.08
CA GLU A 19 -3.18 -15.40 19.75
C GLU A 19 -3.44 -14.23 18.81
N ARG A 20 -3.97 -13.16 19.40
CA ARG A 20 -4.12 -11.85 18.78
C ARG A 20 -3.54 -10.82 19.74
N GLN A 21 -2.51 -10.10 19.31
CA GLN A 21 -1.79 -9.14 20.16
C GLN A 21 -1.52 -7.85 19.42
N ILE A 22 -1.48 -6.75 20.15
CA ILE A 22 -0.95 -5.46 19.69
C ILE A 22 0.49 -5.37 20.20
N VAL A 23 1.41 -5.12 19.29
CA VAL A 23 2.84 -5.01 19.59
C VAL A 23 3.33 -3.64 19.16
N ASP A 24 3.92 -2.90 20.09
CA ASP A 24 4.59 -1.65 19.79
C ASP A 24 6.09 -1.90 19.60
N ILE A 25 6.60 -1.58 18.43
CA ILE A 25 7.99 -1.76 18.04
C ILE A 25 8.70 -0.40 18.19
N PRO A 26 9.56 -0.21 19.19
CA PRO A 26 10.27 1.06 19.38
C PRO A 26 11.19 1.36 18.19
N VAL A 27 11.16 2.60 17.69
CA VAL A 27 12.00 3.06 16.58
C VAL A 27 13.05 4.04 17.05
N ALA A 28 12.64 5.06 17.81
CA ALA A 28 13.53 6.09 18.34
C ALA A 28 12.97 6.69 19.62
N PRO A 29 13.84 7.06 20.59
CA PRO A 29 13.42 7.82 21.75
C PRO A 29 13.01 9.25 21.36
N MET A 30 11.96 9.76 21.96
CA MET A 30 11.57 11.16 21.88
C MET A 30 12.24 11.99 22.99
N TYR A 31 12.25 13.31 22.84
CA TYR A 31 12.79 14.20 23.88
C TYR A 31 12.05 14.12 25.22
N THR A 32 10.82 13.61 25.22
CA THR A 32 9.97 13.34 26.39
C THR A 32 10.34 12.04 27.12
N HIS A 33 11.36 11.32 26.67
CA HIS A 33 11.74 9.97 27.08
C HIS A 33 10.75 8.87 26.66
N ASP A 34 9.64 9.19 26.01
CA ASP A 34 8.76 8.21 25.39
C ASP A 34 9.40 7.65 24.10
N ASN A 35 9.03 6.45 23.73
CA ASN A 35 9.46 5.87 22.46
C ASN A 35 8.43 6.13 21.38
N LEU A 36 8.89 6.62 20.24
CA LEU A 36 8.10 6.48 19.04
C LEU A 36 8.12 5.01 18.62
N SER A 37 6.95 4.45 18.42
CA SER A 37 6.78 3.04 18.05
C SER A 37 5.92 2.86 16.81
N ILE A 38 6.26 1.85 16.01
CA ILE A 38 5.38 1.31 14.99
C ILE A 38 4.46 0.29 15.67
N THR A 39 3.15 0.54 15.65
CA THR A 39 2.17 -0.37 16.23
C THR A 39 1.74 -1.42 15.22
N VAL A 40 1.84 -2.69 15.57
CA VAL A 40 1.46 -3.83 14.74
C VAL A 40 0.37 -4.64 15.44
N GLN A 41 -0.75 -4.84 14.78
CA GLN A 41 -1.71 -5.86 15.20
C GLN A 41 -1.31 -7.20 14.59
N VAL A 42 -0.87 -8.11 15.43
CA VAL A 42 -0.53 -9.49 15.03
C VAL A 42 -1.74 -10.39 15.29
N ILE A 43 -2.20 -11.10 14.28
CA ILE A 43 -3.24 -12.13 14.40
C ILE A 43 -2.65 -13.43 13.90
N ARG A 44 -2.51 -14.40 14.80
CA ARG A 44 -1.91 -15.68 14.49
C ARG A 44 -2.94 -16.79 14.56
N SER A 45 -3.11 -17.48 13.48
CA SER A 45 -3.99 -18.68 13.44
C SER A 45 -3.37 -19.86 14.19
N LYS A 46 -4.22 -20.78 14.64
CA LYS A 46 -3.81 -22.12 15.12
C LYS A 46 -3.35 -23.05 13.98
N PHE A 47 -3.63 -22.67 12.73
CA PHE A 47 -3.30 -23.45 11.55
C PHE A 47 -2.12 -22.85 10.82
N PRO A 48 -1.17 -23.68 10.32
CA PRO A 48 -0.04 -23.21 9.55
C PRO A 48 -0.51 -22.56 8.24
N GLY A 49 0.28 -21.65 7.72
CA GLY A 49 0.00 -20.93 6.48
C GLY A 49 0.96 -19.75 6.28
N PRO A 50 0.75 -18.94 5.24
CA PRO A 50 1.57 -17.78 4.95
C PRO A 50 1.56 -16.74 6.07
N THR A 51 2.61 -15.93 6.13
CA THR A 51 2.63 -14.68 6.89
C THR A 51 2.46 -13.52 5.93
N LEU A 52 1.32 -12.83 6.03
CA LEU A 52 1.00 -11.66 5.21
C LEU A 52 1.16 -10.41 6.05
N PHE A 53 1.99 -9.46 5.60
CA PHE A 53 1.92 -8.11 6.14
C PHE A 53 1.04 -7.21 5.29
N ILE A 54 0.36 -6.26 5.95
CA ILE A 54 -0.40 -5.20 5.31
C ILE A 54 0.00 -3.90 5.97
N SER A 55 0.61 -3.00 5.20
CA SER A 55 1.08 -1.69 5.64
C SER A 55 0.26 -0.56 5.04
N ALA A 56 0.16 0.54 5.78
CA ALA A 56 -0.40 1.79 5.31
C ALA A 56 0.33 2.97 5.92
N ALA A 57 0.07 4.16 5.41
CA ALA A 57 0.65 5.41 5.85
C ALA A 57 2.18 5.37 5.94
N ILE A 58 2.85 4.75 4.94
CA ILE A 58 4.28 4.98 4.66
C ILE A 58 4.49 6.47 4.35
N HIS A 59 3.54 7.07 3.65
CA HIS A 59 3.37 8.51 3.57
C HIS A 59 2.27 8.90 4.56
N GLY A 60 2.58 9.79 5.51
CA GLY A 60 1.69 10.04 6.65
C GLY A 60 0.38 10.74 6.30
N ASP A 61 0.27 11.33 5.12
CA ASP A 61 -0.93 11.98 4.61
C ASP A 61 -1.87 11.05 3.82
N GLU A 62 -1.50 9.77 3.61
CA GLU A 62 -2.29 8.80 2.82
C GLU A 62 -3.19 7.96 3.74
N LEU A 63 -4.48 8.35 3.87
CA LEU A 63 -5.36 7.88 4.95
C LEU A 63 -6.22 6.65 4.60
N ASN A 64 -6.57 6.42 3.32
CA ASN A 64 -7.46 5.32 2.94
C ASN A 64 -6.99 3.96 3.45
N GLY A 65 -5.66 3.72 3.39
CA GLY A 65 -5.05 2.48 3.85
C GLY A 65 -5.25 2.22 5.34
N VAL A 66 -5.21 3.26 6.17
CA VAL A 66 -5.46 3.16 7.63
C VAL A 66 -6.86 2.64 7.89
N GLU A 67 -7.87 3.20 7.21
CA GLU A 67 -9.26 2.79 7.35
C GLU A 67 -9.52 1.40 6.75
N ILE A 68 -8.85 1.06 5.65
CA ILE A 68 -8.90 -0.30 5.08
C ILE A 68 -8.44 -1.32 6.12
N ILE A 69 -7.29 -1.10 6.77
CA ILE A 69 -6.76 -1.99 7.81
C ILE A 69 -7.70 -2.04 9.00
N ARG A 70 -8.22 -0.91 9.47
CA ARG A 70 -9.18 -0.87 10.59
C ARG A 70 -10.41 -1.74 10.32
N ARG A 71 -11.01 -1.65 9.11
CA ARG A 71 -12.16 -2.48 8.72
C ARG A 71 -11.79 -3.94 8.54
N LEU A 72 -10.65 -4.22 7.95
CA LEU A 72 -10.14 -5.58 7.81
C LEU A 72 -10.03 -6.26 9.17
N LEU A 73 -9.47 -5.59 10.18
CA LEU A 73 -9.28 -6.13 11.53
C LEU A 73 -10.60 -6.51 12.23
N GLN A 74 -11.73 -5.95 11.78
CA GLN A 74 -13.09 -6.28 12.24
C GLN A 74 -13.79 -7.31 11.34
N HIS A 75 -13.16 -7.70 10.22
CA HIS A 75 -13.81 -8.58 9.26
C HIS A 75 -13.93 -10.02 9.77
N LYS A 76 -15.13 -10.60 9.64
CA LYS A 76 -15.47 -11.95 10.15
C LYS A 76 -14.57 -13.08 9.61
N SER A 77 -13.99 -12.91 8.42
CA SER A 77 -13.05 -13.89 7.85
C SER A 77 -11.81 -14.10 8.71
N LEU A 78 -11.41 -13.12 9.53
CA LEU A 78 -10.25 -13.25 10.42
C LEU A 78 -10.51 -14.14 11.64
N ASN A 79 -11.74 -14.60 11.85
CA ASN A 79 -12.04 -15.58 12.91
C ASN A 79 -11.57 -17.00 12.56
N LYS A 80 -11.43 -17.32 11.27
CA LYS A 80 -10.99 -18.64 10.78
C LYS A 80 -10.14 -18.48 9.52
N PHE A 81 -8.84 -18.39 9.70
CA PHE A 81 -7.89 -18.33 8.61
C PHE A 81 -6.64 -19.17 8.92
N HIS A 82 -5.73 -19.33 7.97
CA HIS A 82 -4.47 -20.04 8.08
C HIS A 82 -3.30 -19.03 8.07
N GLY A 83 -2.26 -19.30 8.86
CA GLY A 83 -1.05 -18.48 8.88
C GLY A 83 -1.11 -17.29 9.83
N THR A 84 -0.44 -16.21 9.48
CA THR A 84 -0.27 -15.01 10.33
C THR A 84 -0.59 -13.76 9.54
N LEU A 85 -1.34 -12.83 10.13
CA LEU A 85 -1.56 -11.48 9.61
C LEU A 85 -0.79 -10.49 10.49
N LEU A 86 0.07 -9.70 9.86
CA LEU A 86 0.72 -8.53 10.45
C LEU A 86 0.05 -7.29 9.85
N ALA A 87 -0.72 -6.56 10.63
CA ALA A 87 -1.43 -5.38 10.18
C ALA A 87 -0.81 -4.12 10.79
N ILE A 88 -0.28 -3.24 9.95
CA ILE A 88 0.45 -2.04 10.34
C ILE A 88 -0.28 -0.81 9.77
N PRO A 89 -1.26 -0.25 10.51
CA PRO A 89 -2.07 0.85 9.98
C PRO A 89 -1.27 2.13 9.73
N ILE A 90 -0.23 2.38 10.49
CA ILE A 90 0.57 3.60 10.38
C ILE A 90 2.04 3.24 10.52
N VAL A 91 2.78 3.29 9.40
CA VAL A 91 4.23 3.05 9.39
C VAL A 91 4.98 4.34 9.73
N ASN A 92 4.61 5.46 9.10
CA ASN A 92 5.21 6.77 9.34
C ASN A 92 4.38 7.55 10.36
N VAL A 93 4.59 7.26 11.65
CA VAL A 93 3.83 7.86 12.75
C VAL A 93 4.02 9.39 12.81
N TYR A 94 5.23 9.88 12.57
CA TYR A 94 5.50 11.33 12.55
C TYR A 94 4.76 12.04 11.41
N GLY A 95 4.88 11.49 10.19
CA GLY A 95 4.20 12.03 9.03
C GLY A 95 2.68 12.01 9.21
N PHE A 96 2.15 10.94 9.83
CA PHE A 96 0.72 10.83 10.11
C PHE A 96 0.23 11.90 11.07
N GLN A 97 0.93 12.14 12.19
CA GLN A 97 0.59 13.18 13.14
C GLN A 97 0.64 14.59 12.53
N SER A 98 1.64 14.82 11.66
CA SER A 98 1.83 16.11 10.99
C SER A 98 1.05 16.25 9.69
N GLN A 99 0.31 15.20 9.29
CA GLN A 99 -0.41 15.12 8.01
C GLN A 99 0.49 15.45 6.81
N THR A 100 1.69 14.91 6.83
CA THR A 100 2.69 15.11 5.77
C THR A 100 3.17 13.77 5.21
N ARG A 101 3.64 13.82 3.96
CA ARG A 101 4.28 12.68 3.29
C ARG A 101 5.56 12.23 3.99
N TYR A 102 6.34 13.20 4.49
CA TYR A 102 7.72 13.03 4.92
C TYR A 102 7.84 12.81 6.44
N LEU A 103 8.99 12.29 6.86
CA LEU A 103 9.40 12.32 8.26
C LEU A 103 10.00 13.70 8.63
N PRO A 104 10.23 13.98 9.93
CA PRO A 104 10.80 15.26 10.39
C PRO A 104 12.17 15.61 9.81
N ASP A 105 12.94 14.61 9.36
CA ASP A 105 14.23 14.81 8.68
C ASP A 105 14.08 15.17 7.19
N GLY A 106 12.85 15.42 6.72
CA GLY A 106 12.52 15.83 5.35
C GLY A 106 12.61 14.72 4.30
N ARG A 107 12.81 13.48 4.72
CA ARG A 107 13.03 12.34 3.80
C ARG A 107 11.74 11.58 3.53
N ASP A 108 11.65 11.05 2.30
CA ASP A 108 10.61 10.10 1.88
C ASP A 108 10.99 8.69 2.37
N LEU A 109 10.12 8.11 3.24
CA LEU A 109 10.35 6.77 3.77
C LEU A 109 10.43 5.73 2.64
N ASN A 110 9.58 5.88 1.59
CA ASN A 110 9.57 4.98 0.44
C ASN A 110 10.70 5.25 -0.58
N ARG A 111 11.77 5.90 -0.14
CA ARG A 111 13.06 6.06 -0.82
C ARG A 111 14.24 5.75 0.12
N SER A 112 13.94 5.20 1.30
CA SER A 112 14.94 5.04 2.36
C SER A 112 15.11 3.58 2.80
N PHE A 113 14.41 2.64 2.17
CA PHE A 113 14.61 1.21 2.41
C PHE A 113 15.91 0.70 1.77
N PRO A 114 16.61 -0.26 2.38
CA PRO A 114 16.28 -0.97 3.62
C PRO A 114 16.59 -0.20 4.91
N GLY A 115 17.16 0.99 4.84
CA GLY A 115 17.56 1.77 5.98
C GLY A 115 18.79 1.24 6.73
N SER A 116 19.06 1.79 7.91
CA SER A 116 20.20 1.40 8.74
C SER A 116 19.98 1.77 10.20
N VAL A 117 20.50 0.97 11.13
CA VAL A 117 20.48 1.24 12.58
C VAL A 117 21.18 2.56 12.92
N LYS A 118 22.27 2.90 12.21
CA LYS A 118 23.05 4.12 12.40
C LYS A 118 22.64 5.25 11.47
N GLY A 119 21.56 5.07 10.70
CA GLY A 119 21.09 6.03 9.72
C GLY A 119 20.33 7.22 10.31
N SER A 120 19.78 8.05 9.41
CA SER A 120 18.83 9.11 9.76
C SER A 120 17.59 8.53 10.46
N LEU A 121 16.72 9.40 10.98
CA LEU A 121 15.45 8.95 11.59
C LEU A 121 14.66 8.09 10.61
N THR A 122 14.49 8.55 9.36
CA THR A 122 13.82 7.81 8.28
C THR A 122 14.50 6.47 8.02
N GLY A 123 15.85 6.43 7.98
CA GLY A 123 16.61 5.20 7.80
C GLY A 123 16.43 4.20 8.95
N LYS A 124 16.26 4.68 10.18
CA LYS A 124 15.97 3.80 11.35
C LYS A 124 14.56 3.22 11.27
N VAL A 125 13.55 4.03 10.90
CA VAL A 125 12.17 3.56 10.68
C VAL A 125 12.15 2.48 9.60
N ALA A 126 12.78 2.73 8.44
CA ALA A 126 12.89 1.77 7.35
C ALA A 126 13.54 0.46 7.81
N HIS A 127 14.69 0.55 8.49
CA HIS A 127 15.42 -0.61 8.99
C HIS A 127 14.57 -1.45 9.95
N THR A 128 13.94 -0.80 10.94
CA THR A 128 13.08 -1.48 11.92
C THR A 128 11.93 -2.20 11.22
N PHE A 129 11.28 -1.55 10.25
CA PHE A 129 10.20 -2.15 9.49
C PHE A 129 10.67 -3.38 8.69
N VAL A 130 11.84 -3.32 8.06
CA VAL A 130 12.42 -4.46 7.33
C VAL A 130 12.69 -5.63 8.27
N GLN A 131 13.38 -5.38 9.39
CA GLN A 131 13.78 -6.45 10.32
C GLN A 131 12.59 -7.10 11.02
N GLU A 132 11.61 -6.32 11.42
CA GLU A 132 10.51 -6.81 12.24
C GLU A 132 9.29 -7.26 11.43
N ILE A 133 9.13 -6.78 10.20
CA ILE A 133 7.94 -7.04 9.38
C ILE A 133 8.32 -7.79 8.10
N VAL A 134 9.13 -7.19 7.22
CA VAL A 134 9.40 -7.77 5.90
C VAL A 134 10.08 -9.13 6.03
N ASN A 135 11.19 -9.21 6.79
CA ASN A 135 11.97 -10.44 6.95
C ASN A 135 11.23 -11.58 7.69
N LYS A 136 10.08 -11.27 8.30
CA LYS A 136 9.21 -12.25 8.99
C LYS A 136 7.98 -12.62 8.17
N SER A 137 7.86 -12.08 6.96
CA SER A 137 6.70 -12.24 6.10
C SER A 137 7.01 -13.09 4.87
N THR A 138 5.99 -13.73 4.32
CA THR A 138 6.05 -14.45 3.05
C THR A 138 5.44 -13.66 1.90
N HIS A 139 4.56 -12.69 2.21
CA HIS A 139 3.84 -11.85 1.25
C HIS A 139 3.56 -10.48 1.87
N GLY A 140 3.37 -9.46 1.04
CA GLY A 140 3.01 -8.13 1.50
C GLY A 140 2.00 -7.41 0.60
N ILE A 141 1.23 -6.53 1.22
CA ILE A 141 0.36 -5.55 0.54
C ILE A 141 0.64 -4.19 1.17
N ASP A 142 1.04 -3.24 0.34
CA ASP A 142 1.28 -1.86 0.76
C ASP A 142 0.15 -0.97 0.24
N LEU A 143 -0.47 -0.18 1.13
CA LEU A 143 -1.67 0.60 0.82
C LEU A 143 -1.32 2.08 0.73
N HIS A 144 -1.56 2.66 -0.43
CA HIS A 144 -1.27 4.05 -0.77
C HIS A 144 -2.49 4.79 -1.35
N THR A 145 -2.36 6.10 -1.46
CA THR A 145 -3.21 6.97 -2.27
C THR A 145 -2.34 7.80 -3.21
N GLY A 146 -2.95 8.57 -4.09
CA GLY A 146 -2.28 9.71 -4.69
C GLY A 146 -1.85 10.71 -3.61
N SER A 147 -0.86 11.53 -3.91
CA SER A 147 -0.43 12.62 -3.04
C SER A 147 -1.47 13.75 -3.02
N ARG A 148 -1.22 14.82 -2.25
CA ARG A 148 -2.09 16.00 -2.22
C ARG A 148 -2.36 16.54 -3.63
N HIS A 149 -3.61 16.86 -3.91
CA HIS A 149 -4.09 17.37 -5.20
C HIS A 149 -3.90 16.39 -6.37
N ARG A 150 -3.79 15.08 -6.06
CA ARG A 150 -3.70 14.01 -7.06
C ARG A 150 -4.54 12.82 -6.61
N SER A 151 -5.56 12.51 -7.37
CA SER A 151 -6.35 11.30 -7.12
C SER A 151 -5.88 10.18 -8.05
N ASN A 152 -5.71 8.99 -7.51
CA ASN A 152 -5.39 7.80 -8.29
C ASN A 152 -6.65 6.96 -8.54
N TYR A 153 -6.83 6.55 -9.79
CA TYR A 153 -7.79 5.49 -10.10
C TYR A 153 -7.38 4.20 -9.40
N PRO A 154 -8.33 3.38 -8.91
CA PRO A 154 -7.99 2.15 -8.20
C PRO A 154 -7.11 1.23 -9.03
N GLN A 155 -5.90 1.03 -8.58
CA GLN A 155 -4.87 0.29 -9.32
C GLN A 155 -3.96 -0.52 -8.39
N ILE A 156 -3.41 -1.60 -8.93
CA ILE A 156 -2.26 -2.27 -8.36
C ILE A 156 -1.00 -1.87 -9.13
N ARG A 157 0.06 -1.59 -8.41
CA ARG A 157 1.42 -1.44 -8.96
C ARG A 157 2.26 -2.60 -8.45
N ALA A 158 2.75 -3.41 -9.37
CA ALA A 158 3.55 -4.60 -9.05
C ALA A 158 4.61 -4.85 -10.12
N ASP A 159 5.58 -5.68 -9.81
CA ASP A 159 6.44 -6.34 -10.77
C ASP A 159 5.64 -7.55 -11.31
N LEU A 160 5.12 -7.43 -12.52
CA LEU A 160 4.29 -8.47 -13.12
C LEU A 160 5.10 -9.57 -13.82
N ASP A 161 6.42 -9.47 -13.91
CA ASP A 161 7.29 -10.56 -14.34
C ASP A 161 7.40 -11.65 -13.25
N ASN A 162 7.23 -11.26 -11.97
CA ASN A 162 7.17 -12.23 -10.89
C ASN A 162 5.80 -12.93 -10.86
N PRO A 163 5.74 -14.27 -10.98
CA PRO A 163 4.47 -15.01 -11.06
C PRO A 163 3.59 -14.84 -9.82
N GLU A 164 4.17 -14.67 -8.64
CA GLU A 164 3.42 -14.56 -7.40
C GLU A 164 2.77 -13.17 -7.25
N THR A 165 3.50 -12.08 -7.55
CA THR A 165 2.91 -10.74 -7.56
C THR A 165 1.86 -10.59 -8.66
N ARG A 166 2.06 -11.21 -9.83
CA ARG A 166 1.02 -11.29 -10.89
C ARG A 166 -0.24 -11.97 -10.37
N ARG A 167 -0.10 -13.15 -9.76
CA ARG A 167 -1.22 -13.92 -9.19
C ARG A 167 -1.97 -13.13 -8.11
N MET A 168 -1.25 -12.45 -7.21
CA MET A 168 -1.83 -11.59 -6.19
C MET A 168 -2.56 -10.38 -6.80
N THR A 169 -1.99 -9.77 -7.83
CA THR A 169 -2.57 -8.62 -8.56
C THR A 169 -3.90 -8.98 -9.22
N GLU A 170 -3.94 -10.08 -9.96
CA GLU A 170 -5.17 -10.57 -10.61
C GLU A 170 -6.25 -10.91 -9.58
N ALA A 171 -5.84 -11.51 -8.46
CA ALA A 171 -6.75 -11.86 -7.38
C ALA A 171 -7.32 -10.64 -6.64
N PHE A 172 -6.60 -9.52 -6.59
CA PHE A 172 -7.04 -8.33 -5.85
C PHE A 172 -8.38 -7.81 -6.39
N GLY A 173 -8.55 -7.76 -7.73
CA GLY A 173 -9.82 -7.47 -8.38
C GLY A 173 -10.13 -5.97 -8.50
N VAL A 174 -9.13 -5.15 -8.78
CA VAL A 174 -9.25 -3.74 -9.21
C VAL A 174 -9.20 -3.64 -10.73
N PRO A 175 -9.69 -2.53 -11.32
CA PRO A 175 -9.80 -2.41 -12.76
C PRO A 175 -8.47 -2.26 -13.50
N LEU A 176 -7.40 -1.77 -12.83
CA LEU A 176 -6.13 -1.45 -13.46
C LEU A 176 -4.96 -2.11 -12.71
N ALA A 177 -4.05 -2.70 -13.45
CA ALA A 177 -2.76 -3.15 -12.96
C ALA A 177 -1.65 -2.48 -13.78
N ILE A 178 -0.71 -1.84 -13.10
CA ILE A 178 0.45 -1.22 -13.74
C ILE A 178 1.66 -2.13 -13.49
N ASP A 179 2.25 -2.60 -14.59
CA ASP A 179 3.56 -3.23 -14.54
C ASP A 179 4.60 -2.16 -14.24
N ALA A 180 4.91 -2.03 -12.97
CA ALA A 180 5.74 -0.96 -12.46
C ALA A 180 7.11 -1.49 -12.11
N LYS A 181 8.12 -1.06 -12.88
CA LYS A 181 9.52 -1.29 -12.52
C LYS A 181 9.76 -0.90 -11.07
N ILE A 182 10.53 -1.71 -10.40
CA ILE A 182 10.92 -1.50 -9.02
C ILE A 182 11.80 -0.25 -8.95
N ARG A 183 11.55 0.62 -7.96
CA ARG A 183 12.32 1.84 -7.73
C ARG A 183 13.29 1.64 -6.58
N ASP A 184 14.54 2.03 -6.76
CA ASP A 184 15.57 1.98 -5.72
C ASP A 184 15.12 2.67 -4.43
N GLY A 185 15.41 2.05 -3.30
CA GLY A 185 15.07 2.54 -1.97
C GLY A 185 13.59 2.43 -1.59
N SER A 186 12.74 1.80 -2.41
CA SER A 186 11.35 1.54 -2.08
C SER A 186 11.16 0.28 -1.25
N LEU A 187 10.03 0.20 -0.50
CA LEU A 187 9.66 -1.01 0.23
C LEU A 187 9.55 -2.22 -0.71
N ARG A 188 8.97 -2.06 -1.91
CA ARG A 188 8.85 -3.13 -2.90
C ARG A 188 10.21 -3.66 -3.35
N GLN A 189 11.20 -2.79 -3.57
CA GLN A 189 12.56 -3.20 -3.92
C GLN A 189 13.15 -4.04 -2.79
N CYS A 190 13.16 -3.49 -1.58
CA CYS A 190 13.73 -4.17 -0.42
C CYS A 190 13.07 -5.53 -0.14
N ALA A 191 11.76 -5.61 -0.30
CA ALA A 191 11.02 -6.86 -0.14
C ALA A 191 11.36 -7.87 -1.25
N ALA A 192 11.47 -7.43 -2.51
CA ALA A 192 11.87 -8.28 -3.64
C ALA A 192 13.28 -8.85 -3.43
N ASP A 193 14.23 -8.03 -2.98
CA ASP A 193 15.60 -8.44 -2.65
C ASP A 193 15.63 -9.48 -1.52
N SER A 194 14.63 -9.45 -0.64
CA SER A 194 14.42 -10.43 0.44
C SER A 194 13.59 -11.64 0.01
N GLY A 195 13.19 -11.73 -1.26
CA GLY A 195 12.35 -12.81 -1.78
C GLY A 195 10.88 -12.75 -1.33
N VAL A 196 10.40 -11.60 -0.86
CA VAL A 196 9.02 -11.38 -0.40
C VAL A 196 8.21 -10.65 -1.48
N PRO A 197 7.26 -11.31 -2.16
CA PRO A 197 6.38 -10.68 -3.14
C PRO A 197 5.47 -9.65 -2.47
N VAL A 198 5.50 -8.42 -2.99
CA VAL A 198 4.70 -7.29 -2.49
C VAL A 198 3.97 -6.63 -3.65
N ILE A 199 2.66 -6.46 -3.48
CA ILE A 199 1.83 -5.62 -4.35
C ILE A 199 1.51 -4.31 -3.63
N LEU A 200 1.38 -3.24 -4.41
CA LEU A 200 1.03 -1.93 -3.90
C LEU A 200 -0.34 -1.53 -4.46
N TYR A 201 -1.31 -1.27 -3.59
CA TYR A 201 -2.63 -0.76 -3.93
C TYR A 201 -2.64 0.76 -3.80
N GLU A 202 -2.98 1.46 -4.87
CA GLU A 202 -3.16 2.91 -4.89
C GLU A 202 -4.58 3.27 -5.31
N ALA A 203 -5.27 4.12 -4.51
CA ALA A 203 -6.59 4.63 -4.86
C ALA A 203 -6.94 5.89 -4.07
N GLY A 204 -7.50 6.88 -4.76
CA GLY A 204 -7.92 8.13 -4.18
C GLY A 204 -6.80 9.12 -3.92
N GLU A 205 -7.06 10.11 -3.07
CA GLU A 205 -6.20 11.25 -2.78
C GLU A 205 -5.76 11.26 -1.31
N ALA A 206 -4.60 11.87 -1.04
CA ALA A 206 -4.13 12.14 0.31
C ALA A 206 -5.12 13.00 1.12
N LEU A 207 -5.12 12.83 2.45
CA LEU A 207 -5.95 13.55 3.42
C LEU A 207 -7.48 13.38 3.22
N ARG A 208 -7.90 12.32 2.53
CA ARG A 208 -9.31 12.00 2.32
C ARG A 208 -9.62 10.54 2.66
N PHE A 209 -10.85 10.31 3.12
CA PHE A 209 -11.44 8.97 3.19
C PHE A 209 -12.45 8.84 2.05
N GLU A 210 -12.22 7.89 1.16
CA GLU A 210 -13.06 7.66 -0.01
C GLU A 210 -13.65 6.26 0.02
N GLU A 211 -14.91 6.18 0.38
CA GLU A 211 -15.62 4.95 0.73
C GLU A 211 -15.53 3.86 -0.34
N MET A 212 -15.63 4.23 -1.62
CA MET A 212 -15.55 3.29 -2.73
C MET A 212 -14.19 2.60 -2.76
N TYR A 213 -13.11 3.35 -2.58
CA TYR A 213 -11.74 2.85 -2.62
C TYR A 213 -11.39 2.04 -1.37
N ILE A 214 -11.91 2.46 -0.21
CA ILE A 214 -11.77 1.72 1.04
C ILE A 214 -12.43 0.34 0.94
N ARG A 215 -13.66 0.27 0.41
CA ARG A 215 -14.36 -1.02 0.18
C ARG A 215 -13.61 -1.90 -0.81
N ALA A 216 -13.11 -1.33 -1.91
CA ALA A 216 -12.32 -2.05 -2.90
C ALA A 216 -11.05 -2.63 -2.27
N GLY A 217 -10.34 -1.86 -1.45
CA GLY A 217 -9.14 -2.30 -0.72
C GLY A 217 -9.43 -3.47 0.22
N VAL A 218 -10.45 -3.37 1.08
CA VAL A 218 -10.83 -4.46 2.00
C VAL A 218 -11.17 -5.73 1.21
N LYS A 219 -11.99 -5.61 0.15
CA LYS A 219 -12.37 -6.74 -0.71
C LYS A 219 -11.15 -7.36 -1.39
N GLY A 220 -10.26 -6.52 -1.92
CA GLY A 220 -9.03 -6.95 -2.59
C GLY A 220 -8.11 -7.73 -1.66
N ILE A 221 -7.87 -7.25 -0.45
CA ILE A 221 -7.07 -7.96 0.56
C ILE A 221 -7.66 -9.33 0.87
N ILE A 222 -8.98 -9.42 1.09
CA ILE A 222 -9.66 -10.71 1.35
C ILE A 222 -9.51 -11.66 0.16
N ASN A 223 -9.53 -11.17 -1.07
CA ASN A 223 -9.31 -11.98 -2.26
C ASN A 223 -7.87 -12.48 -2.34
N VAL A 224 -6.88 -11.62 -2.06
CA VAL A 224 -5.47 -12.02 -1.98
C VAL A 224 -5.26 -13.06 -0.88
N MET A 225 -5.84 -12.88 0.30
CA MET A 225 -5.78 -13.89 1.37
C MET A 225 -6.34 -15.26 0.93
N ARG A 226 -7.38 -15.28 0.09
CA ARG A 226 -7.88 -16.52 -0.52
C ARG A 226 -6.89 -17.08 -1.53
N CYS A 227 -6.32 -16.22 -2.36
CA CYS A 227 -5.37 -16.59 -3.40
C CYS A 227 -4.12 -17.27 -2.81
N ILE A 228 -3.56 -16.71 -1.75
CA ILE A 228 -2.36 -17.27 -1.08
C ILE A 228 -2.67 -18.38 -0.07
N GLY A 229 -3.90 -18.84 -0.01
CA GLY A 229 -4.31 -19.99 0.83
C GLY A 229 -4.56 -19.68 2.31
N MET A 230 -4.62 -18.41 2.70
CA MET A 230 -4.97 -18.04 4.07
C MET A 230 -6.47 -18.20 4.36
N LEU A 231 -7.32 -18.01 3.36
CA LEU A 231 -8.78 -18.16 3.48
C LEU A 231 -9.30 -19.22 2.50
N PRO A 232 -10.44 -19.86 2.78
CA PRO A 232 -11.07 -20.77 1.83
C PRO A 232 -11.47 -20.05 0.54
N LYS A 233 -11.49 -20.80 -0.57
CA LYS A 233 -11.91 -20.28 -1.88
C LYS A 233 -13.30 -19.63 -1.78
N SER A 234 -13.52 -18.60 -2.59
CA SER A 234 -14.84 -17.94 -2.66
C SER A 234 -15.92 -18.91 -3.11
N ARG A 235 -17.08 -18.84 -2.47
CA ARG A 235 -18.28 -19.56 -2.92
C ARG A 235 -19.01 -18.86 -4.06
N SER A 236 -18.65 -17.63 -4.37
CA SER A 236 -19.23 -16.88 -5.48
C SER A 236 -18.82 -17.51 -6.81
N LYS A 237 -19.82 -17.80 -7.66
CA LYS A 237 -19.60 -18.27 -9.01
C LYS A 237 -19.27 -17.13 -9.98
N LYS A 238 -19.42 -15.87 -9.57
CA LYS A 238 -19.09 -14.70 -10.40
C LYS A 238 -17.58 -14.54 -10.46
N PRO A 239 -16.96 -14.66 -11.64
CA PRO A 239 -15.52 -14.44 -11.77
C PRO A 239 -15.16 -12.98 -11.43
N LEU A 240 -13.97 -12.76 -10.94
CA LEU A 240 -13.41 -11.42 -10.85
C LEU A 240 -13.13 -10.94 -12.30
N ALA A 241 -13.42 -9.67 -12.55
CA ALA A 241 -12.98 -9.06 -13.80
C ALA A 241 -11.45 -9.02 -13.82
N SER A 242 -10.84 -9.39 -14.94
CA SER A 242 -9.40 -9.23 -15.12
C SER A 242 -9.07 -7.74 -15.19
N PRO A 243 -8.00 -7.28 -14.53
CA PRO A 243 -7.58 -5.90 -14.67
C PRO A 243 -7.06 -5.61 -16.09
N ILE A 244 -7.18 -4.38 -16.52
CA ILE A 244 -6.40 -3.88 -17.64
C ILE A 244 -4.95 -3.81 -17.18
N ILE A 245 -4.05 -4.48 -17.92
CA ILE A 245 -2.62 -4.44 -17.62
C ILE A 245 -1.99 -3.32 -18.46
N SER A 246 -1.39 -2.35 -17.78
CA SER A 246 -0.63 -1.27 -18.42
C SER A 246 0.87 -1.51 -18.22
N GLU A 247 1.55 -1.73 -19.33
CA GLU A 247 3.02 -1.90 -19.37
C GLU A 247 3.75 -0.55 -19.51
N LYS A 248 3.02 0.48 -19.95
CA LYS A 248 3.59 1.82 -20.18
C LYS A 248 2.75 2.89 -19.53
N THR A 249 3.42 3.86 -18.94
CA THR A 249 2.78 5.06 -18.39
C THR A 249 3.56 6.29 -18.85
N SER A 250 2.86 7.36 -19.17
CA SER A 250 3.45 8.63 -19.57
C SER A 250 2.91 9.79 -18.74
N TRP A 251 3.70 10.84 -18.61
CA TRP A 251 3.26 12.09 -18.02
C TRP A 251 2.74 13.03 -19.10
N VAL A 252 1.48 13.41 -19.02
CA VAL A 252 0.95 14.54 -19.76
C VAL A 252 1.25 15.81 -18.96
N ARG A 253 1.95 16.76 -19.54
CA ARG A 253 2.39 17.97 -18.86
C ARG A 253 1.54 19.17 -19.28
N ALA A 254 1.34 20.12 -18.35
CA ALA A 254 0.74 21.39 -18.66
C ALA A 254 1.65 22.16 -19.65
N PRO A 255 1.13 22.67 -20.77
CA PRO A 255 1.91 23.37 -21.78
C PRO A 255 2.39 24.78 -21.32
N VAL A 256 1.67 25.36 -20.37
CA VAL A 256 1.95 26.68 -19.79
C VAL A 256 1.62 26.69 -18.30
N SER A 257 2.08 27.75 -17.60
CA SER A 257 1.64 28.04 -16.22
C SER A 257 0.21 28.60 -16.23
N GLY A 258 -0.61 28.23 -15.26
CA GLY A 258 -1.97 28.69 -15.15
C GLY A 258 -2.83 27.84 -14.22
N ILE A 259 -4.13 28.05 -14.26
CA ILE A 259 -5.13 27.30 -13.50
C ILE A 259 -5.58 26.11 -14.34
N LEU A 260 -5.30 24.90 -13.87
CA LEU A 260 -5.69 23.64 -14.53
C LEU A 260 -7.13 23.28 -14.20
N ARG A 261 -7.94 23.03 -15.22
CA ARG A 261 -9.28 22.47 -15.11
C ARG A 261 -9.38 21.19 -15.94
N THR A 262 -9.54 20.04 -15.28
CA THR A 262 -9.72 18.75 -15.95
C THR A 262 -11.12 18.65 -16.55
N LEU A 263 -11.21 18.03 -17.74
CA LEU A 263 -12.45 17.84 -18.48
C LEU A 263 -12.86 16.36 -18.59
N VAL A 264 -11.88 15.46 -18.48
CA VAL A 264 -12.10 14.02 -18.61
C VAL A 264 -12.06 13.40 -17.20
N PRO A 265 -13.08 12.61 -16.83
CA PRO A 265 -13.10 11.88 -15.56
C PRO A 265 -11.92 10.91 -15.46
N LEU A 266 -11.47 10.69 -14.21
CA LEU A 266 -10.43 9.72 -13.92
C LEU A 266 -10.92 8.29 -14.22
N GLY A 267 -10.19 7.56 -15.06
CA GLY A 267 -10.49 6.19 -15.48
C GLY A 267 -11.22 6.08 -16.81
N ASP A 268 -11.54 7.18 -17.46
CA ASP A 268 -12.10 7.15 -18.80
C ASP A 268 -11.05 6.82 -19.87
N ASN A 269 -11.49 6.18 -20.94
CA ASN A 269 -10.69 6.02 -22.14
C ASN A 269 -10.63 7.35 -22.90
N VAL A 270 -9.49 7.61 -23.51
CA VAL A 270 -9.26 8.80 -24.33
C VAL A 270 -8.72 8.41 -25.69
N THR A 271 -8.80 9.32 -26.66
CA THR A 271 -8.22 9.13 -27.99
C THR A 271 -7.13 10.17 -28.22
N GLU A 272 -6.16 9.84 -29.06
CA GLU A 272 -5.11 10.79 -29.45
C GLU A 272 -5.72 12.13 -29.94
N GLY A 273 -5.18 13.24 -29.45
CA GLY A 273 -5.67 14.59 -29.77
C GLY A 273 -6.89 15.05 -28.96
N GLN A 274 -7.51 14.19 -28.15
CA GLN A 274 -8.63 14.58 -27.27
C GLN A 274 -8.19 15.59 -26.22
N THR A 275 -9.00 16.63 -25.99
CA THR A 275 -8.73 17.59 -24.91
C THR A 275 -9.01 16.98 -23.54
N LEU A 276 -7.96 16.85 -22.72
CA LEU A 276 -8.01 16.30 -21.36
C LEU A 276 -8.33 17.34 -20.30
N ALA A 277 -7.77 18.55 -20.50
CA ALA A 277 -7.87 19.65 -19.56
C ALA A 277 -7.64 20.98 -20.28
N LEU A 278 -7.94 22.07 -19.57
CA LEU A 278 -7.64 23.43 -20.00
C LEU A 278 -6.73 24.09 -18.95
N VAL A 279 -5.75 24.87 -19.41
CA VAL A 279 -4.93 25.73 -18.56
C VAL A 279 -5.18 27.17 -18.96
N ALA A 280 -5.71 27.96 -18.02
CA ALA A 280 -6.11 29.33 -18.26
C ALA A 280 -5.44 30.29 -17.28
N ASP A 281 -5.30 31.55 -17.66
CA ASP A 281 -5.00 32.62 -16.72
C ASP A 281 -6.26 33.03 -15.91
N PRO A 282 -6.11 33.67 -14.74
CA PRO A 282 -7.24 34.01 -13.88
C PRO A 282 -8.17 35.10 -14.44
N LEU A 283 -7.76 35.81 -15.48
CA LEU A 283 -8.55 36.86 -16.14
C LEU A 283 -9.26 36.36 -17.40
N GLY A 284 -8.97 35.11 -17.82
CA GLY A 284 -9.58 34.51 -19.00
C GLY A 284 -9.07 35.08 -20.34
N THR A 285 -7.88 35.70 -20.34
CA THR A 285 -7.29 36.25 -21.57
C THR A 285 -6.60 35.17 -22.40
N THR A 286 -6.16 34.07 -21.76
CA THR A 286 -5.57 32.91 -22.41
C THR A 286 -6.18 31.62 -21.85
N GLU A 287 -6.47 30.68 -22.76
CA GLU A 287 -6.87 29.33 -22.41
C GLU A 287 -6.22 28.35 -23.40
N ILE A 288 -5.45 27.40 -22.89
CA ILE A 288 -4.70 26.43 -23.71
C ILE A 288 -5.12 25.01 -23.34
N ALA A 289 -5.43 24.22 -24.35
CA ALA A 289 -5.80 22.83 -24.20
C ALA A 289 -4.59 21.94 -23.87
N VAL A 290 -4.80 21.02 -22.94
CA VAL A 290 -3.92 19.87 -22.70
C VAL A 290 -4.53 18.68 -23.43
N ILE A 291 -3.82 18.14 -24.40
CA ILE A 291 -4.33 17.07 -25.26
C ILE A 291 -3.72 15.71 -24.92
N ALA A 292 -4.46 14.63 -25.22
CA ALA A 292 -3.96 13.26 -25.10
C ALA A 292 -2.86 13.02 -26.17
N PRO A 293 -1.69 12.51 -25.78
CA PRO A 293 -0.59 12.24 -26.71
C PRO A 293 -0.78 10.90 -27.47
N SER A 294 -1.70 10.07 -27.05
CA SER A 294 -2.05 8.76 -27.64
C SER A 294 -3.40 8.27 -27.11
N ASP A 295 -3.91 7.19 -27.71
CA ASP A 295 -5.08 6.45 -27.23
C ASP A 295 -4.82 5.78 -25.87
#